data_c4fbfcf5d4150128bcfd1296d7c28707
#
_entry.id   c4fbfcf5d4150128bcfd1296d7c28707
#
_cell.length_a   1.000
_cell.length_b   1.000
_cell.length_c   1.000
_cell.angle_alpha   90.00
_cell.angle_beta   90.00
_cell.angle_gamma   90.00
#
_symmetry.space_group_name_H-M   'P 1'
#
loop_
_entity.id
_entity.type
_entity.pdbx_description
1 polymer ?
#
loop_
_entity_poly.entity_id
_entity_poly.type
_entity_poly.pdbx_seq_one_letter_code
_entity_poly.pdbx_strand_id
1 'polypeptide(L)'
;GGGWSGFRLRRLGAWLSRNCELFPKTVQLLKQSDVPLAMRGVIVARQVPETGVQPHSDGRNFFLTAHFGLSVPPDCSITVGGEERQWKEDDCIILDTSFIHSTKNDSDEDRFVLVVDFWHPDLTIPEREALEWIYDFRNKFEQGKIKYVPKLPDGFWETLYVYSAWGGAYTEETIIKQPAGPDTLGGFRLGSF
;
A
#
# COMPACT_ATOMS: atom_id res chain seq x y z
N GLY A 1 -16.14 -6.08 8.60
CA GLY A 1 -16.38 -6.72 7.32
C GLY A 1 -15.13 -7.35 6.75
N GLY A 2 -15.13 -8.64 6.49
CA GLY A 2 -13.95 -9.40 6.07
C GLY A 2 -14.00 -9.88 4.62
N GLY A 3 -14.60 -9.11 3.71
CA GLY A 3 -14.80 -9.57 2.33
C GLY A 3 -13.61 -9.45 1.39
N TRP A 4 -12.52 -8.79 1.80
CA TRP A 4 -11.32 -8.59 1.00
C TRP A 4 -10.13 -9.31 1.59
N SER A 5 -9.31 -9.93 0.74
CA SER A 5 -8.05 -10.53 1.11
C SER A 5 -7.02 -10.34 0.01
N GLY A 6 -5.74 -10.32 0.37
CA GLY A 6 -4.67 -10.09 -0.60
C GLY A 6 -3.50 -11.04 -0.44
N PHE A 7 -3.09 -11.67 -1.54
CA PHE A 7 -1.90 -12.50 -1.61
C PHE A 7 -0.74 -11.68 -2.19
N ARG A 8 0.15 -11.21 -1.31
CA ARG A 8 1.21 -10.29 -1.69
C ARG A 8 2.37 -11.01 -2.35
N LEU A 9 2.75 -10.56 -3.56
CA LEU A 9 3.94 -11.02 -4.28
C LEU A 9 5.15 -10.12 -3.98
N ARG A 10 4.90 -8.80 -3.81
CA ARG A 10 5.94 -7.80 -3.52
C ARG A 10 5.47 -6.86 -2.42
N ARG A 11 6.34 -6.49 -1.49
CA ARG A 11 6.07 -5.55 -0.39
C ARG A 11 7.33 -4.79 -0.01
N LEU A 12 7.21 -3.47 0.19
CA LEU A 12 8.32 -2.59 0.56
C LEU A 12 9.57 -2.80 -0.32
N GLY A 13 9.36 -2.93 -1.63
CA GLY A 13 10.43 -3.17 -2.59
C GLY A 13 10.94 -4.61 -2.69
N ALA A 14 10.60 -5.50 -1.78
CA ALA A 14 11.08 -6.88 -1.74
C ALA A 14 10.05 -7.87 -2.32
N TRP A 15 10.53 -8.81 -3.14
CA TRP A 15 9.75 -9.95 -3.58
C TRP A 15 9.66 -11.01 -2.47
N LEU A 16 8.47 -11.52 -2.21
CA LEU A 16 8.21 -12.51 -1.17
C LEU A 16 8.35 -13.91 -1.77
N SER A 17 9.52 -14.55 -1.61
CA SER A 17 9.91 -15.78 -2.32
C SER A 17 8.85 -16.87 -2.27
N ARG A 18 8.35 -17.22 -1.08
CA ARG A 18 7.29 -18.23 -0.91
C ARG A 18 6.05 -17.95 -1.76
N ASN A 19 5.63 -16.70 -1.81
CA ASN A 19 4.44 -16.29 -2.53
C ASN A 19 4.70 -16.26 -4.04
N CYS A 20 5.90 -15.86 -4.45
CA CYS A 20 6.31 -15.82 -5.84
C CYS A 20 6.36 -17.19 -6.49
N GLU A 21 6.66 -18.23 -5.73
CA GLU A 21 6.69 -19.64 -6.20
C GLU A 21 5.31 -20.11 -6.69
N LEU A 22 4.22 -19.54 -6.18
CA LEU A 22 2.86 -19.85 -6.61
C LEU A 22 2.44 -19.13 -7.90
N PHE A 23 3.15 -18.05 -8.26
CA PHE A 23 2.85 -17.22 -9.44
C PHE A 23 4.11 -16.96 -10.30
N PRO A 24 4.85 -17.97 -10.68
CA PRO A 24 6.19 -17.80 -11.28
C PRO A 24 6.14 -17.02 -12.60
N LYS A 25 5.13 -17.26 -13.44
CA LYS A 25 4.96 -16.58 -14.73
C LYS A 25 4.64 -15.09 -14.53
N THR A 26 3.71 -14.76 -13.64
CA THR A 26 3.35 -13.37 -13.31
C THR A 26 4.56 -12.60 -12.78
N VAL A 27 5.31 -13.20 -11.86
CA VAL A 27 6.53 -12.60 -11.29
C VAL A 27 7.60 -12.40 -12.35
N GLN A 28 7.79 -13.38 -13.23
CA GLN A 28 8.74 -13.28 -14.34
C GLN A 28 8.37 -12.13 -15.29
N LEU A 29 7.11 -12.05 -15.71
CA LEU A 29 6.63 -10.98 -16.59
C LEU A 29 6.82 -9.59 -15.96
N LEU A 30 6.45 -9.42 -14.68
CA LEU A 30 6.62 -8.15 -13.99
C LEU A 30 8.09 -7.75 -13.79
N LYS A 31 8.99 -8.72 -13.59
CA LYS A 31 10.43 -8.45 -13.49
C LYS A 31 11.08 -8.11 -14.84
N GLN A 32 10.51 -8.60 -15.94
CA GLN A 32 10.99 -8.36 -17.30
C GLN A 32 10.32 -7.12 -17.94
N SER A 33 9.26 -6.61 -17.34
CA SER A 33 8.58 -5.42 -17.84
C SER A 33 9.33 -4.15 -17.45
N ASP A 34 9.15 -3.11 -18.26
CA ASP A 34 9.65 -1.75 -17.98
C ASP A 34 8.73 -0.96 -17.02
N VAL A 35 7.78 -1.62 -16.39
CA VAL A 35 6.88 -0.98 -15.42
C VAL A 35 7.69 -0.51 -14.21
N PRO A 36 7.69 0.78 -13.90
CA PRO A 36 8.43 1.34 -12.77
C PRO A 36 7.75 0.99 -11.44
N LEU A 37 7.86 -0.28 -11.04
CA LEU A 37 7.20 -0.82 -9.85
C LEU A 37 7.51 0.00 -8.60
N ALA A 38 6.47 0.51 -7.95
CA ALA A 38 6.62 1.25 -6.70
C ALA A 38 6.87 0.32 -5.51
N MET A 39 7.34 0.90 -4.42
CA MET A 39 7.73 0.16 -3.21
C MET A 39 6.57 -0.46 -2.45
N ARG A 40 5.33 0.03 -2.65
CA ARG A 40 4.14 -0.43 -1.92
C ARG A 40 3.85 -1.89 -2.21
N GLY A 41 3.67 -2.31 -3.47
CA GLY A 41 3.57 -3.73 -3.72
C GLY A 41 2.96 -4.22 -5.02
N VAL A 42 2.88 -5.55 -5.07
CA VAL A 42 2.13 -6.32 -6.05
C VAL A 42 1.30 -7.34 -5.28
N ILE A 43 -0.01 -7.38 -5.54
CA ILE A 43 -0.97 -8.17 -4.77
C ILE A 43 -1.95 -8.85 -5.72
N VAL A 44 -2.18 -10.15 -5.56
CA VAL A 44 -3.38 -10.80 -6.08
C VAL A 44 -4.48 -10.59 -5.05
N ALA A 45 -5.46 -9.78 -5.38
CA ALA A 45 -6.54 -9.38 -4.49
C ALA A 45 -7.82 -10.16 -4.79
N ARG A 46 -8.39 -10.75 -3.75
CA ARG A 46 -9.68 -11.44 -3.77
C ARG A 46 -10.72 -10.60 -3.05
N GLN A 47 -11.91 -10.52 -3.59
CA GLN A 47 -13.10 -10.00 -2.93
C GLN A 47 -14.21 -11.02 -3.04
N VAL A 48 -14.74 -11.45 -1.89
CA VAL A 48 -15.80 -12.46 -1.84
C VAL A 48 -17.15 -11.89 -2.29
N PRO A 49 -18.14 -12.78 -2.64
CA PRO A 49 -19.47 -12.37 -3.01
C PRO A 49 -20.13 -11.41 -2.03
N GLU A 50 -21.00 -10.55 -2.56
CA GLU A 50 -21.87 -9.65 -1.81
C GLU A 50 -21.11 -8.77 -0.79
N THR A 51 -19.90 -8.35 -1.14
CA THR A 51 -19.05 -7.52 -0.28
C THR A 51 -18.48 -6.31 -1.02
N GLY A 52 -17.98 -5.37 -0.24
CA GLY A 52 -17.32 -4.17 -0.74
C GLY A 52 -16.28 -3.63 0.22
N VAL A 53 -15.37 -2.84 -0.33
CA VAL A 53 -14.48 -1.99 0.46
C VAL A 53 -15.12 -0.63 0.57
N GLN A 54 -15.29 -0.16 1.80
CA GLN A 54 -15.91 1.13 2.07
C GLN A 54 -15.08 2.29 1.49
N PRO A 55 -15.71 3.45 1.21
CA PRO A 55 -15.00 4.61 0.70
C PRO A 55 -13.83 5.02 1.61
N HIS A 56 -12.64 5.09 1.03
CA HIS A 56 -11.40 5.51 1.71
C HIS A 56 -10.41 6.07 0.70
N SER A 57 -9.34 6.70 1.19
CA SER A 57 -8.17 7.10 0.41
C SER A 57 -6.95 6.37 0.93
N ASP A 58 -6.05 5.98 0.04
CA ASP A 58 -4.75 5.42 0.42
C ASP A 58 -3.77 6.49 0.93
N GLY A 59 -4.11 7.77 0.78
CA GLY A 59 -3.35 8.91 1.30
C GLY A 59 -1.97 9.10 0.66
N ARG A 60 -1.75 8.55 -0.55
CA ARG A 60 -0.46 8.61 -1.26
C ARG A 60 -0.69 8.95 -2.73
N ASN A 61 -0.25 10.11 -3.14
CA ASN A 61 -0.37 10.61 -4.52
C ASN A 61 0.88 10.35 -5.38
N PHE A 62 1.89 9.68 -4.84
CA PHE A 62 3.12 9.35 -5.56
C PHE A 62 3.13 7.94 -6.15
N PHE A 63 2.03 7.22 -6.06
CA PHE A 63 1.76 5.96 -6.74
C PHE A 63 0.52 6.09 -7.60
N LEU A 64 0.53 5.38 -8.72
CA LEU A 64 -0.67 4.94 -9.40
C LEU A 64 -0.80 3.43 -9.22
N THR A 65 -2.03 2.95 -9.29
CA THR A 65 -2.35 1.54 -9.09
C THR A 65 -3.03 0.99 -10.34
N ALA A 66 -2.44 -0.05 -10.91
CA ALA A 66 -3.05 -0.82 -11.99
C ALA A 66 -3.81 -2.00 -11.42
N HIS A 67 -5.08 -2.17 -11.80
CA HIS A 67 -5.88 -3.34 -11.52
C HIS A 67 -6.10 -4.13 -12.80
N PHE A 68 -5.49 -5.29 -12.92
CA PHE A 68 -5.69 -6.22 -14.03
C PHE A 68 -6.68 -7.32 -13.62
N GLY A 69 -7.77 -7.48 -14.39
CA GLY A 69 -8.82 -8.48 -14.13
C GLY A 69 -8.32 -9.89 -14.40
N LEU A 70 -8.34 -10.74 -13.36
CA LEU A 70 -7.94 -12.15 -13.48
C LEU A 70 -9.14 -13.09 -13.58
N SER A 71 -10.12 -12.89 -12.71
CA SER A 71 -11.45 -13.51 -12.75
C SER A 71 -12.41 -12.49 -12.21
N VAL A 72 -13.28 -12.01 -13.07
CA VAL A 72 -14.18 -10.89 -12.78
C VAL A 72 -15.59 -11.26 -13.18
N PRO A 73 -16.39 -11.73 -12.21
CA PRO A 73 -17.83 -11.94 -12.46
C PRO A 73 -18.52 -10.61 -12.78
N PRO A 74 -19.73 -10.66 -13.38
CA PRO A 74 -20.54 -9.47 -13.59
C PRO A 74 -20.82 -8.77 -12.26
N ASP A 75 -21.24 -7.50 -12.32
CA ASP A 75 -21.62 -6.68 -11.15
C ASP A 75 -20.48 -6.42 -10.13
N CYS A 76 -19.25 -6.44 -10.64
CA CYS A 76 -18.06 -6.01 -9.88
C CYS A 76 -17.61 -4.63 -10.35
N SER A 77 -17.58 -3.66 -9.44
CA SER A 77 -17.19 -2.29 -9.75
C SER A 77 -16.24 -1.65 -8.75
N ILE A 78 -15.56 -0.62 -9.22
CA ILE A 78 -14.74 0.30 -8.43
C ILE A 78 -15.21 1.73 -8.71
N THR A 79 -15.37 2.52 -7.67
CA THR A 79 -15.63 3.95 -7.76
C THR A 79 -14.41 4.71 -7.30
N VAL A 80 -13.91 5.66 -8.07
CA VAL A 80 -12.77 6.53 -7.73
C VAL A 80 -13.14 7.97 -8.03
N GLY A 81 -13.05 8.87 -7.06
CA GLY A 81 -13.38 10.29 -7.23
C GLY A 81 -14.82 10.54 -7.70
N GLY A 82 -15.72 9.61 -7.45
CA GLY A 82 -17.13 9.65 -7.88
C GLY A 82 -17.41 9.00 -9.25
N GLU A 83 -16.37 8.58 -9.99
CA GLU A 83 -16.55 7.81 -11.22
C GLU A 83 -16.59 6.31 -10.95
N GLU A 84 -17.64 5.62 -11.38
CA GLU A 84 -17.74 4.17 -11.30
C GLU A 84 -17.27 3.51 -12.58
N ARG A 85 -16.48 2.45 -12.45
CA ARG A 85 -15.98 1.60 -13.53
C ARG A 85 -16.15 0.12 -13.17
N GLN A 86 -16.46 -0.71 -14.15
CA GLN A 86 -16.45 -2.16 -14.00
C GLN A 86 -15.11 -2.73 -14.45
N TRP A 87 -14.58 -3.69 -13.70
CA TRP A 87 -13.45 -4.48 -14.19
C TRP A 87 -13.92 -5.43 -15.29
N LYS A 88 -12.98 -5.80 -16.14
CA LYS A 88 -13.14 -6.87 -17.13
C LYS A 88 -11.96 -7.80 -17.04
N GLU A 89 -12.17 -9.08 -17.30
CA GLU A 89 -11.07 -10.04 -17.44
C GLU A 89 -10.16 -9.63 -18.59
N ASP A 90 -8.86 -9.88 -18.44
CA ASP A 90 -7.81 -9.54 -19.40
C ASP A 90 -7.69 -8.05 -19.74
N ASP A 91 -8.35 -7.17 -18.97
CA ASP A 91 -8.27 -5.71 -19.13
C ASP A 91 -7.64 -5.06 -17.90
N CYS A 92 -7.11 -3.86 -18.07
CA CYS A 92 -6.38 -3.12 -17.04
C CYS A 92 -7.00 -1.73 -16.83
N ILE A 93 -7.34 -1.42 -15.58
CA ILE A 93 -7.75 -0.08 -15.16
C ILE A 93 -6.61 0.53 -14.34
N ILE A 94 -6.18 1.73 -14.70
CA ILE A 94 -5.21 2.51 -13.93
C ILE A 94 -5.97 3.52 -13.07
N LEU A 95 -5.63 3.57 -11.80
CA LEU A 95 -6.34 4.31 -10.77
C LEU A 95 -5.37 5.19 -9.97
N ASP A 96 -5.86 6.37 -9.59
CA ASP A 96 -5.22 7.17 -8.54
C ASP A 96 -5.97 6.93 -7.22
N THR A 97 -5.39 6.08 -6.37
CA THR A 97 -5.97 5.70 -5.08
C THR A 97 -5.75 6.75 -3.98
N SER A 98 -5.16 7.91 -4.29
CA SER A 98 -5.15 9.08 -3.41
C SER A 98 -6.52 9.75 -3.33
N PHE A 99 -7.37 9.59 -4.35
CA PHE A 99 -8.77 9.97 -4.30
C PHE A 99 -9.60 8.98 -3.47
N ILE A 100 -10.74 9.44 -2.99
CA ILE A 100 -11.71 8.56 -2.32
C ILE A 100 -12.16 7.50 -3.30
N HIS A 101 -12.01 6.25 -2.90
CA HIS A 101 -12.39 5.10 -3.72
C HIS A 101 -13.04 4.00 -2.87
N SER A 102 -13.86 3.21 -3.54
CA SER A 102 -14.58 2.07 -2.95
C SER A 102 -14.74 0.97 -3.98
N THR A 103 -14.98 -0.26 -3.54
CA THR A 103 -15.21 -1.39 -4.43
C THR A 103 -16.47 -2.14 -4.04
N LYS A 104 -17.09 -2.79 -5.04
CA LYS A 104 -18.21 -3.70 -4.85
C LYS A 104 -17.97 -5.00 -5.60
N ASN A 105 -18.48 -6.06 -5.03
CA ASN A 105 -18.74 -7.34 -5.67
C ASN A 105 -20.17 -7.75 -5.33
N ASP A 106 -21.11 -7.36 -6.17
CA ASP A 106 -22.54 -7.64 -5.99
C ASP A 106 -22.93 -8.98 -6.69
N SER A 107 -21.93 -9.79 -7.09
CA SER A 107 -22.12 -11.11 -7.68
C SER A 107 -22.11 -12.22 -6.61
N ASP A 108 -22.41 -13.44 -7.03
CA ASP A 108 -22.38 -14.67 -6.22
C ASP A 108 -21.01 -15.43 -6.31
N GLU A 109 -20.03 -14.85 -7.02
CA GLU A 109 -18.70 -15.43 -7.19
C GLU A 109 -17.58 -14.54 -6.65
N ASP A 110 -16.42 -15.15 -6.37
CA ASP A 110 -15.21 -14.42 -5.98
C ASP A 110 -14.66 -13.60 -7.15
N ARG A 111 -14.33 -12.33 -6.91
CA ARG A 111 -13.57 -11.52 -7.88
C ARG A 111 -12.08 -11.56 -7.55
N PHE A 112 -11.26 -11.77 -8.57
CA PHE A 112 -9.80 -11.70 -8.47
C PHE A 112 -9.23 -10.64 -9.40
N VAL A 113 -8.36 -9.77 -8.88
CA VAL A 113 -7.59 -8.80 -9.66
C VAL A 113 -6.12 -8.84 -9.23
N LEU A 114 -5.23 -8.64 -10.20
CA LEU A 114 -3.83 -8.35 -9.92
C LEU A 114 -3.69 -6.84 -9.73
N VAL A 115 -3.29 -6.43 -8.56
CA VAL A 115 -3.04 -5.04 -8.18
C VAL A 115 -1.54 -4.79 -8.25
N VAL A 116 -1.13 -3.80 -9.04
CA VAL A 116 0.27 -3.44 -9.25
C VAL A 116 0.43 -1.95 -8.98
N ASP A 117 1.16 -1.61 -7.93
CA ASP A 117 1.52 -0.23 -7.65
C ASP A 117 2.78 0.17 -8.41
N PHE A 118 2.75 1.28 -9.11
CA PHE A 118 3.87 1.84 -9.83
C PHE A 118 4.03 3.33 -9.57
N TRP A 119 5.24 3.85 -9.78
CA TRP A 119 5.53 5.25 -9.49
C TRP A 119 4.71 6.19 -10.37
N HIS A 120 4.20 7.26 -9.77
CA HIS A 120 3.54 8.32 -10.54
C HIS A 120 4.51 8.89 -11.58
N PRO A 121 4.09 9.09 -12.84
CA PRO A 121 5.00 9.54 -13.91
C PRO A 121 5.61 10.93 -13.66
N ASP A 122 4.94 11.79 -12.90
CA ASP A 122 5.41 13.13 -12.57
C ASP A 122 6.52 13.17 -11.52
N LEU A 123 6.81 12.04 -10.86
CA LEU A 123 7.93 11.97 -9.92
C LEU A 123 9.26 12.02 -10.66
N THR A 124 10.11 12.91 -10.21
CA THR A 124 11.51 12.97 -10.64
C THR A 124 12.30 11.78 -10.10
N ILE A 125 13.42 11.47 -10.74
CA ILE A 125 14.31 10.38 -10.27
C ILE A 125 14.75 10.59 -8.82
N PRO A 126 15.23 11.81 -8.39
CA PRO A 126 15.62 12.03 -6.99
C PRO A 126 14.48 11.81 -5.98
N GLU A 127 13.24 12.16 -6.35
CA GLU A 127 12.08 11.93 -5.47
C GLU A 127 11.79 10.44 -5.30
N ARG A 128 11.87 9.66 -6.39
CA ARG A 128 11.72 8.19 -6.33
C ARG A 128 12.80 7.57 -5.47
N GLU A 129 14.07 7.94 -5.67
CA GLU A 129 15.21 7.45 -4.88
C GLU A 129 15.03 7.77 -3.38
N ALA A 130 14.57 8.97 -3.04
CA ALA A 130 14.29 9.37 -1.66
C ALA A 130 13.17 8.51 -1.04
N LEU A 131 12.08 8.29 -1.79
CA LEU A 131 10.98 7.42 -1.36
C LEU A 131 11.45 5.97 -1.21
N GLU A 132 12.24 5.44 -2.15
CA GLU A 132 12.81 4.09 -2.07
C GLU A 132 13.68 3.93 -0.82
N TRP A 133 14.51 4.93 -0.52
CA TRP A 133 15.30 4.93 0.70
C TRP A 133 14.44 4.87 1.97
N ILE A 134 13.37 5.67 2.04
CA ILE A 134 12.43 5.65 3.18
C ILE A 134 11.77 4.28 3.34
N TYR A 135 11.31 3.67 2.24
CA TYR A 135 10.68 2.35 2.27
C TYR A 135 11.66 1.23 2.62
N ASP A 136 12.91 1.30 2.11
CA ASP A 136 13.96 0.36 2.46
C ASP A 136 14.35 0.47 3.95
N PHE A 137 14.49 1.70 4.44
CA PHE A 137 14.72 1.96 5.86
C PHE A 137 13.60 1.35 6.72
N ARG A 138 12.34 1.60 6.35
CA ARG A 138 11.19 1.02 7.02
C ARG A 138 11.23 -0.52 7.00
N ASN A 139 11.53 -1.13 5.86
CA ASN A 139 11.63 -2.57 5.73
C ASN A 139 12.72 -3.17 6.63
N LYS A 140 13.89 -2.53 6.68
CA LYS A 140 14.99 -2.93 7.56
C LYS A 140 14.63 -2.77 9.04
N PHE A 141 13.90 -1.72 9.38
CA PHE A 141 13.40 -1.48 10.74
C PHE A 141 12.38 -2.55 11.17
N GLU A 142 11.38 -2.85 10.32
CA GLU A 142 10.39 -3.89 10.58
C GLU A 142 11.02 -5.28 10.74
N GLN A 143 12.14 -5.54 10.05
CA GLN A 143 12.91 -6.78 10.16
C GLN A 143 13.87 -6.81 11.38
N GLY A 144 13.91 -5.76 12.18
CA GLY A 144 14.84 -5.63 13.32
C GLY A 144 16.32 -5.51 12.92
N LYS A 145 16.60 -5.25 11.63
CA LYS A 145 17.97 -5.07 11.11
C LYS A 145 18.56 -3.70 11.44
N ILE A 146 17.73 -2.72 11.73
CA ILE A 146 18.11 -1.38 12.16
C ILE A 146 17.57 -1.20 13.57
N LYS A 147 18.47 -0.99 14.53
CA LYS A 147 18.13 -0.69 15.93
C LYS A 147 18.22 0.80 16.25
N TYR A 148 18.77 1.60 15.34
CA TYR A 148 19.03 3.01 15.56
C TYR A 148 18.09 3.87 14.72
N VAL A 149 17.33 4.69 15.39
CA VAL A 149 16.64 5.83 14.76
C VAL A 149 17.62 7.01 14.87
N PRO A 150 17.97 7.68 13.78
CA PRO A 150 18.82 8.86 13.85
C PRO A 150 18.28 9.83 14.89
N LYS A 151 19.13 10.36 15.76
CA LYS A 151 18.74 11.40 16.69
C LYS A 151 18.32 12.61 15.87
N LEU A 152 17.04 12.90 15.88
CA LEU A 152 16.51 14.07 15.22
C LEU A 152 16.91 15.32 16.04
N PRO A 153 17.07 16.48 15.40
CA PRO A 153 17.35 17.72 16.14
C PRO A 153 16.37 17.94 17.28
N ASP A 154 16.86 18.47 18.38
CA ASP A 154 16.01 18.85 19.51
C ASP A 154 14.91 19.82 19.02
N GLY A 155 13.68 19.60 19.43
CA GLY A 155 12.49 20.35 18.94
C GLY A 155 11.90 19.86 17.61
N PHE A 156 12.50 18.87 16.94
CA PHE A 156 11.97 18.36 15.67
C PHE A 156 10.53 17.79 15.83
N TRP A 157 10.29 17.09 16.93
CA TRP A 157 8.97 16.47 17.22
C TRP A 157 7.89 17.49 17.59
N GLU A 158 8.28 18.67 18.07
CA GLU A 158 7.36 19.74 18.42
C GLU A 158 6.75 20.41 17.18
N THR A 159 7.42 20.27 16.03
CA THR A 159 6.98 20.83 14.74
C THR A 159 6.42 19.81 13.77
N LEU A 160 6.58 18.51 14.06
CA LEU A 160 6.11 17.45 13.17
C LEU A 160 4.67 17.04 13.51
N TYR A 161 3.71 17.61 12.80
CA TYR A 161 2.36 17.05 12.79
C TYR A 161 2.37 15.77 11.94
N VAL A 162 2.43 14.62 12.61
CA VAL A 162 2.28 13.34 11.93
C VAL A 162 0.81 13.14 11.59
N TYR A 163 0.42 13.52 10.39
CA TYR A 163 -0.85 13.05 9.84
C TYR A 163 -0.74 11.54 9.61
N SER A 164 -1.48 10.76 10.38
CA SER A 164 -1.64 9.36 10.02
C SER A 164 -2.42 9.29 8.70
N ALA A 165 -1.92 8.53 7.75
CA ALA A 165 -2.57 8.30 6.46
C ALA A 165 -3.95 7.59 6.57
N TRP A 166 -4.45 7.37 7.79
CA TRP A 166 -5.66 6.63 8.12
C TRP A 166 -6.72 7.46 8.84
N GLY A 167 -6.69 8.80 8.72
CA GLY A 167 -7.79 9.64 9.16
C GLY A 167 -8.09 9.68 10.68
N GLY A 168 -7.20 9.16 11.50
CA GLY A 168 -7.28 9.28 12.96
C GLY A 168 -6.49 10.49 13.42
N ALA A 169 -7.16 11.50 14.01
CA ALA A 169 -6.48 12.52 14.77
C ALA A 169 -5.85 11.87 16.01
N TYR A 170 -4.52 11.86 16.08
CA TYR A 170 -3.86 11.57 17.36
C TYR A 170 -4.04 12.78 18.26
N THR A 171 -4.66 12.57 19.42
CA THR A 171 -4.70 13.56 20.48
C THR A 171 -3.31 13.63 21.16
N GLU A 172 -2.97 14.75 21.79
CA GLU A 172 -1.70 14.93 22.54
C GLU A 172 -1.43 13.80 23.55
N GLU A 173 -2.44 13.09 24.00
CA GLU A 173 -2.34 11.93 24.89
C GLU A 173 -1.72 10.68 24.22
N THR A 174 -1.70 10.62 22.89
CA THR A 174 -1.08 9.51 22.15
C THR A 174 0.43 9.70 21.97
N ILE A 175 0.95 10.89 22.25
CA ILE A 175 2.38 11.16 22.28
C ILE A 175 2.89 10.71 23.64
N ILE A 176 3.45 9.51 23.70
CA ILE A 176 4.06 9.00 24.92
C ILE A 176 5.23 9.92 25.29
N LYS A 177 5.05 10.74 26.34
CA LYS A 177 6.14 11.45 26.99
C LYS A 177 7.12 10.42 27.57
N GLN A 178 8.24 10.26 26.94
CA GLN A 178 9.28 9.39 27.47
C GLN A 178 10.13 10.12 28.48
N PRO A 179 10.47 9.46 29.60
CA PRO A 179 11.50 9.98 30.48
C PRO A 179 12.86 9.93 29.75
N ALA A 180 13.64 11.00 29.90
CA ALA A 180 14.98 11.09 29.36
C ALA A 180 15.88 10.02 30.00
N GLY A 181 16.08 8.92 29.28
CA GLY A 181 17.06 7.88 29.61
C GLY A 181 17.87 7.57 28.37
N PRO A 182 19.17 7.32 28.47
CA PRO A 182 20.06 7.21 27.32
C PRO A 182 19.79 6.01 26.41
N ASP A 183 18.95 5.05 26.81
CA ASP A 183 18.80 3.77 26.10
C ASP A 183 17.34 3.35 25.81
N THR A 184 16.35 4.22 26.01
CA THR A 184 14.96 3.89 25.73
C THR A 184 14.43 4.70 24.57
N LEU A 185 14.46 4.09 23.39
CA LEU A 185 13.63 4.54 22.27
C LEU A 185 12.17 4.31 22.62
N GLY A 186 11.44 5.40 22.75
CA GLY A 186 10.03 5.39 23.01
C GLY A 186 9.27 4.52 22.02
N GLY A 187 8.46 3.64 22.57
CA GLY A 187 7.73 2.63 21.83
C GLY A 187 6.74 3.20 20.84
N PHE A 188 7.19 3.58 19.66
CA PHE A 188 6.33 3.68 18.51
C PHE A 188 5.90 2.26 18.11
N ARG A 189 4.74 1.83 18.54
CA ARG A 189 4.05 0.75 17.85
C ARG A 189 3.56 1.31 16.51
N LEU A 190 4.33 1.06 15.47
CA LEU A 190 3.79 1.14 14.11
C LEU A 190 2.67 0.10 14.06
N GLY A 191 1.42 0.59 13.99
CA GLY A 191 0.28 -0.28 13.80
C GLY A 191 0.52 -1.22 12.62
N SER A 192 0.11 -2.47 12.76
CA SER A 192 0.14 -3.45 11.68
C SER A 192 -0.75 -2.95 10.54
N PHE A 193 -0.13 -2.57 9.44
CA PHE A 193 -0.78 -2.21 8.18
C PHE A 193 -0.92 -3.42 7.29
#